data_84caaee3d3e9e500e9494a964b84dc49
#
_entry.id   84caaee3d3e9e500e9494a964b84dc49
#
_cell.length_a   1.000
_cell.length_b   1.000
_cell.length_c   1.000
_cell.angle_alpha   90.00
_cell.angle_beta   90.00
_cell.angle_gamma   90.00
#
_symmetry.space_group_name_H-M   'P 1'
#
loop_
_entity.id
_entity.type
_entity.pdbx_description
1 polymer ?
#
loop_
_entity_poly.entity_id
_entity_poly.type
_entity_poly.pdbx_seq_one_letter_code
_entity_poly.pdbx_strand_id
1 'polypeptide(L)'
;MSYDQYISLISTGRVLGTLDQLWNFNTANEALVTQGKVGKTYVPLPITFDESIKDRWHSPSALDVSNGLSITKSCKDIEGALQFVNDLLSPEAMILRYWGEEGVDYMAGDGGVFYKTPEQRANYDNQDWVTQNLVNAAYAYFPHFEGQLADGVNAADPKNQPNEFYELLYPVEKELLDGYGYKTFLDFLSSDEPNEPWYPMWSYTNTWNSDTDYGAAKAKITELKHEWLPKAMMASEDQFDSIWEEYQEVYRREVDVDAYLDELTAEARRRVAVARGE
;
A
#
# COMPACT_ATOMS: atom_id res chain seq x y z
N MET A 1 -19.79 7.75 -7.43
CA MET A 1 -19.55 8.21 -6.06
C MET A 1 -18.15 8.77 -6.01
N SER A 2 -17.95 10.00 -5.48
CA SER A 2 -16.61 10.56 -5.30
C SER A 2 -15.90 9.92 -4.10
N TYR A 3 -14.58 10.14 -3.98
CA TYR A 3 -13.81 9.68 -2.83
C TYR A 3 -14.38 10.23 -1.51
N ASP A 4 -14.70 11.52 -1.46
CA ASP A 4 -15.27 12.14 -0.25
C ASP A 4 -16.63 11.55 0.14
N GLN A 5 -17.48 11.24 -0.85
CA GLN A 5 -18.74 10.56 -0.61
C GLN A 5 -18.53 9.14 -0.07
N TYR A 6 -17.55 8.43 -0.59
CA TYR A 6 -17.17 7.11 -0.12
C TYR A 6 -16.69 7.15 1.33
N ILE A 7 -15.72 7.99 1.66
CA ILE A 7 -15.20 8.15 3.03
C ILE A 7 -16.34 8.60 3.98
N SER A 8 -17.16 9.56 3.56
CA SER A 8 -18.31 10.00 4.36
C SER A 8 -19.27 8.85 4.68
N LEU A 9 -19.55 7.97 3.72
CA LEU A 9 -20.42 6.83 3.88
C LEU A 9 -19.86 5.80 4.87
N ILE A 10 -18.61 5.37 4.69
CA ILE A 10 -17.97 4.38 5.55
C ILE A 10 -17.71 4.93 6.97
N SER A 11 -17.52 6.25 7.13
CA SER A 11 -17.38 6.91 8.44
C SER A 11 -18.67 6.94 9.28
N THR A 12 -19.80 6.52 8.72
CA THR A 12 -21.07 6.45 9.49
C THR A 12 -21.09 5.31 10.51
N GLY A 13 -20.28 4.27 10.30
CA GLY A 13 -20.33 3.01 11.04
C GLY A 13 -21.59 2.17 10.75
N ARG A 14 -22.17 2.34 9.55
CA ARG A 14 -23.35 1.62 9.05
C ARG A 14 -23.03 0.68 7.88
N VAL A 15 -21.83 0.75 7.36
CA VAL A 15 -21.31 -0.09 6.29
C VAL A 15 -20.59 -1.28 6.93
N LEU A 16 -20.95 -2.49 6.56
CA LEU A 16 -20.42 -3.72 7.16
C LEU A 16 -18.95 -3.96 6.76
N GLY A 17 -18.59 -3.67 5.51
CA GLY A 17 -17.24 -3.87 4.99
C GLY A 17 -17.07 -3.16 3.66
N THR A 18 -15.81 -3.06 3.25
CA THR A 18 -15.41 -2.46 1.97
C THR A 18 -14.22 -3.23 1.43
N LEU A 19 -14.02 -3.19 0.12
CA LEU A 19 -12.81 -3.70 -0.53
C LEU A 19 -11.92 -2.51 -0.87
N ASP A 20 -10.94 -2.26 -0.01
CA ASP A 20 -10.05 -1.12 -0.16
C ASP A 20 -8.76 -1.33 0.64
N GLN A 21 -7.84 -0.40 0.53
CA GLN A 21 -6.56 -0.42 1.21
C GLN A 21 -6.56 0.52 2.43
N LEU A 22 -5.75 0.18 3.43
CA LEU A 22 -5.72 0.88 4.71
C LEU A 22 -5.56 2.40 4.57
N TRP A 23 -4.67 2.86 3.71
CA TRP A 23 -4.43 4.31 3.52
C TRP A 23 -5.66 5.08 3.02
N ASN A 24 -6.63 4.42 2.39
CA ASN A 24 -7.90 5.04 2.00
C ASN A 24 -8.90 5.04 3.15
N PHE A 25 -9.15 3.90 3.78
CA PHE A 25 -10.20 3.81 4.80
C PHE A 25 -9.75 4.19 6.22
N ASN A 26 -8.45 4.41 6.47
CA ASN A 26 -7.96 4.81 7.78
C ASN A 26 -8.62 6.09 8.29
N THR A 27 -8.85 7.07 7.41
CA THR A 27 -9.60 8.30 7.74
C THR A 27 -11.01 8.00 8.30
N ALA A 28 -11.66 6.95 7.79
CA ALA A 28 -12.95 6.53 8.33
C ALA A 28 -12.82 5.89 9.71
N ASN A 29 -11.77 5.09 9.95
CA ASN A 29 -11.47 4.54 11.27
C ASN A 29 -11.22 5.64 12.30
N GLU A 30 -10.42 6.64 11.98
CA GLU A 30 -10.17 7.81 12.84
C GLU A 30 -11.47 8.56 13.15
N ALA A 31 -12.32 8.77 12.15
CA ALA A 31 -13.62 9.39 12.35
C ALA A 31 -14.56 8.56 13.26
N LEU A 32 -14.55 7.24 13.13
CA LEU A 32 -15.30 6.33 13.98
C LEU A 32 -14.80 6.36 15.43
N VAL A 33 -13.50 6.37 15.64
CA VAL A 33 -12.88 6.51 16.96
C VAL A 33 -13.26 7.84 17.61
N THR A 34 -13.16 8.94 16.87
CA THR A 34 -13.54 10.28 17.34
C THR A 34 -15.02 10.36 17.72
N GLN A 35 -15.88 9.59 17.04
CA GLN A 35 -17.32 9.48 17.36
C GLN A 35 -17.61 8.52 18.54
N GLY A 36 -16.60 7.94 19.17
CA GLY A 36 -16.76 6.93 20.22
C GLY A 36 -17.26 5.56 19.73
N LYS A 37 -17.13 5.29 18.44
CA LYS A 37 -17.58 4.06 17.77
C LYS A 37 -16.44 3.07 17.51
N VAL A 38 -15.52 2.92 18.45
CA VAL A 38 -14.31 2.08 18.30
C VAL A 38 -14.65 0.64 17.90
N GLY A 39 -15.72 0.05 18.40
CA GLY A 39 -16.18 -1.28 18.01
C GLY A 39 -16.78 -1.38 16.59
N LYS A 40 -16.71 -0.29 15.80
CA LYS A 40 -17.16 -0.25 14.40
C LYS A 40 -16.04 0.13 13.42
N THR A 41 -14.81 0.19 13.90
CA THR A 41 -13.65 0.36 13.03
C THR A 41 -13.49 -0.85 12.13
N TYR A 42 -12.97 -0.59 10.93
CA TYR A 42 -12.70 -1.64 9.94
C TYR A 42 -11.39 -2.31 10.27
N VAL A 43 -11.37 -3.62 10.17
CA VAL A 43 -10.17 -4.44 10.34
C VAL A 43 -9.79 -5.07 9.01
N PRO A 44 -8.50 -5.11 8.65
CA PRO A 44 -8.06 -5.83 7.46
C PRO A 44 -8.38 -7.31 7.57
N LEU A 45 -8.98 -7.86 6.52
CA LEU A 45 -9.26 -9.29 6.43
C LEU A 45 -8.93 -9.74 5.00
N PRO A 46 -7.68 -10.15 4.73
CA PRO A 46 -7.28 -10.66 3.44
C PRO A 46 -7.87 -12.04 3.23
N ILE A 47 -8.92 -12.10 2.43
CA ILE A 47 -9.63 -13.34 2.09
C ILE A 47 -9.56 -13.58 0.60
N THR A 48 -9.56 -14.84 0.22
CA THR A 48 -9.76 -15.29 -1.15
C THR A 48 -11.17 -15.88 -1.29
N PHE A 49 -11.67 -15.99 -2.50
CA PHE A 49 -12.99 -16.53 -2.78
C PHE A 49 -13.12 -18.00 -2.38
N ASP A 50 -12.03 -18.75 -2.45
CA ASP A 50 -11.97 -20.18 -2.15
C ASP A 50 -10.59 -20.52 -1.56
N GLU A 51 -10.52 -21.45 -0.62
CA GLU A 51 -9.27 -21.87 0.06
C GLU A 51 -8.21 -22.45 -0.90
N SER A 52 -8.62 -22.96 -2.05
CA SER A 52 -7.70 -23.43 -3.09
C SER A 52 -7.02 -22.31 -3.87
N ILE A 53 -7.56 -21.09 -3.77
CA ILE A 53 -7.00 -19.90 -4.43
C ILE A 53 -5.95 -19.29 -3.53
N LYS A 54 -4.70 -19.35 -3.97
CA LYS A 54 -3.60 -18.69 -3.29
C LYS A 54 -3.77 -17.18 -3.36
N ASP A 55 -3.66 -16.50 -2.22
CA ASP A 55 -3.70 -15.05 -2.22
C ASP A 55 -2.50 -14.45 -2.98
N ARG A 56 -2.68 -13.24 -3.48
CA ARG A 56 -1.68 -12.46 -4.21
C ARG A 56 -1.59 -11.05 -3.64
N TRP A 57 -1.88 -10.90 -2.35
CA TRP A 57 -1.84 -9.61 -1.66
C TRP A 57 -0.41 -9.14 -1.43
N HIS A 58 0.53 -10.06 -1.24
CA HIS A 58 1.95 -9.75 -1.22
C HIS A 58 2.41 -9.32 -2.60
N SER A 59 2.94 -8.11 -2.67
CA SER A 59 3.61 -7.60 -3.86
C SER A 59 5.10 -7.52 -3.58
N PRO A 60 5.96 -8.10 -4.42
CA PRO A 60 7.40 -7.94 -4.25
C PRO A 60 7.75 -6.45 -4.38
N SER A 61 8.71 -6.02 -3.59
CA SER A 61 9.28 -4.69 -3.73
C SER A 61 9.92 -4.55 -5.10
N ALA A 62 9.30 -3.77 -5.97
CA ALA A 62 9.88 -3.41 -7.26
C ALA A 62 10.53 -2.04 -7.15
N LEU A 63 11.65 -1.85 -7.83
CA LEU A 63 12.22 -0.53 -7.99
C LEU A 63 11.19 0.34 -8.74
N ASP A 64 10.60 1.29 -8.04
CA ASP A 64 9.70 2.27 -8.64
C ASP A 64 10.51 3.47 -9.13
N VAL A 65 10.62 3.61 -10.43
CA VAL A 65 11.31 4.71 -11.11
C VAL A 65 10.35 5.81 -11.57
N SER A 66 9.06 5.70 -11.26
CA SER A 66 8.06 6.72 -11.59
C SER A 66 8.14 7.93 -10.66
N ASN A 67 8.65 7.73 -9.47
CA ASN A 67 8.94 8.76 -8.48
C ASN A 67 10.45 8.85 -8.23
N GLY A 68 10.90 9.99 -7.77
CA GLY A 68 12.31 10.15 -7.45
C GLY A 68 12.71 11.59 -7.18
N LEU A 69 13.96 11.76 -6.79
CA LEU A 69 14.58 13.06 -6.59
C LEU A 69 15.31 13.46 -7.88
N SER A 70 15.05 14.67 -8.34
CA SER A 70 15.70 15.23 -9.51
C SER A 70 16.62 16.38 -9.13
N ILE A 71 17.87 16.33 -9.59
CA ILE A 71 18.82 17.44 -9.45
C ILE A 71 18.74 18.31 -10.69
N THR A 72 18.40 19.59 -10.52
CA THR A 72 18.27 20.51 -11.64
C THR A 72 19.63 20.92 -12.20
N LYS A 73 19.67 21.30 -13.48
CA LYS A 73 20.90 21.80 -14.14
C LYS A 73 21.43 23.11 -13.53
N SER A 74 20.66 23.79 -12.69
CA SER A 74 21.10 24.97 -11.95
C SER A 74 21.83 24.66 -10.65
N CYS A 75 21.85 23.38 -10.23
CA CYS A 75 22.63 22.94 -9.09
C CYS A 75 24.13 23.18 -9.36
N LYS A 76 24.79 23.84 -8.43
CA LYS A 76 26.22 24.18 -8.55
C LYS A 76 27.14 23.15 -7.90
N ASP A 77 26.58 22.33 -7.03
CA ASP A 77 27.27 21.27 -6.30
C ASP A 77 26.46 19.97 -6.39
N ILE A 78 26.61 19.29 -7.53
CA ILE A 78 25.90 18.03 -7.80
C ILE A 78 26.42 16.92 -6.88
N GLU A 79 27.74 16.89 -6.62
CA GLU A 79 28.37 15.89 -5.77
C GLU A 79 27.88 16.00 -4.33
N GLY A 80 27.85 17.20 -3.78
CA GLY A 80 27.29 17.46 -2.44
C GLY A 80 25.79 17.13 -2.35
N ALA A 81 25.02 17.41 -3.41
CA ALA A 81 23.61 17.03 -3.43
C ALA A 81 23.41 15.50 -3.44
N LEU A 82 24.24 14.76 -4.20
CA LEU A 82 24.20 13.30 -4.20
C LEU A 82 24.67 12.72 -2.87
N GLN A 83 25.70 13.28 -2.25
CA GLN A 83 26.17 12.87 -0.94
C GLN A 83 25.07 13.07 0.11
N PHE A 84 24.40 14.21 0.10
CA PHE A 84 23.26 14.47 1.01
C PHE A 84 22.15 13.43 0.87
N VAL A 85 21.79 13.07 -0.38
CA VAL A 85 20.78 12.02 -0.63
C VAL A 85 21.25 10.66 -0.10
N ASN A 86 22.54 10.33 -0.30
CA ASN A 86 23.11 9.09 0.20
C ASN A 86 23.12 9.04 1.73
N ASP A 87 23.44 10.15 2.39
CA ASP A 87 23.48 10.25 3.85
C ASP A 87 22.07 10.08 4.48
N LEU A 88 21.03 10.54 3.78
CA LEU A 88 19.63 10.33 4.19
C LEU A 88 19.23 8.84 4.21
N LEU A 89 19.91 8.00 3.45
CA LEU A 89 19.67 6.55 3.39
C LEU A 89 20.54 5.76 4.37
N SER A 90 21.36 6.43 5.18
CA SER A 90 22.15 5.77 6.21
C SER A 90 21.24 5.19 7.31
N PRO A 91 21.63 4.07 7.96
CA PRO A 91 20.88 3.51 9.09
C PRO A 91 20.64 4.54 10.20
N GLU A 92 21.64 5.36 10.51
CA GLU A 92 21.59 6.39 11.52
C GLU A 92 20.52 7.46 11.20
N ALA A 93 20.49 7.92 9.96
CA ALA A 93 19.49 8.89 9.50
C ALA A 93 18.08 8.28 9.51
N MET A 94 17.96 7.01 9.16
CA MET A 94 16.68 6.28 9.21
C MET A 94 16.16 6.11 10.64
N ILE A 95 17.04 5.72 11.57
CA ILE A 95 16.68 5.62 13.00
C ILE A 95 16.26 6.99 13.53
N LEU A 96 17.07 8.00 13.30
CA LEU A 96 16.75 9.36 13.77
C LEU A 96 15.41 9.86 13.19
N ARG A 97 15.13 9.55 11.95
CA ARG A 97 13.89 9.96 11.27
C ARG A 97 12.64 9.30 11.85
N TYR A 98 12.66 8.01 12.11
CA TYR A 98 11.48 7.23 12.46
C TYR A 98 11.38 6.88 13.94
N TRP A 99 12.51 6.57 14.57
CA TRP A 99 12.56 6.22 15.98
C TRP A 99 12.88 7.43 16.85
N GLY A 100 13.71 8.35 16.38
CA GLY A 100 14.20 9.48 17.14
C GLY A 100 15.49 9.17 17.88
N GLU A 101 15.65 9.72 19.07
CA GLU A 101 16.84 9.60 19.92
C GLU A 101 16.63 8.52 20.99
N GLU A 102 17.59 7.59 21.10
CA GLU A 102 17.54 6.52 22.11
C GLU A 102 17.53 7.11 23.54
N GLY A 103 16.66 6.56 24.38
CA GLY A 103 16.45 7.03 25.75
C GLY A 103 15.52 8.24 25.85
N VAL A 104 15.21 8.91 24.75
CA VAL A 104 14.29 10.06 24.68
C VAL A 104 13.00 9.66 23.96
N ASP A 105 13.11 9.21 22.71
CA ASP A 105 11.97 8.92 21.84
C ASP A 105 11.67 7.43 21.74
N TYR A 106 12.67 6.60 22.00
CA TYR A 106 12.55 5.14 22.05
C TYR A 106 13.57 4.53 23.03
N MET A 107 13.42 3.25 23.30
CA MET A 107 14.31 2.46 24.15
C MET A 107 14.80 1.23 23.38
N ALA A 108 16.00 0.75 23.73
CA ALA A 108 16.47 -0.57 23.32
C ALA A 108 16.30 -1.55 24.49
N GLY A 109 15.59 -2.65 24.25
CA GLY A 109 15.36 -3.71 25.21
C GLY A 109 16.33 -4.88 25.05
N ASP A 110 15.94 -6.03 25.61
CA ASP A 110 16.71 -7.26 25.53
C ASP A 110 16.93 -7.67 24.07
N GLY A 111 18.17 -8.04 23.74
CA GLY A 111 18.54 -8.39 22.37
C GLY A 111 18.61 -7.20 21.40
N GLY A 112 18.57 -5.97 21.91
CA GLY A 112 18.63 -4.76 21.10
C GLY A 112 17.30 -4.40 20.38
N VAL A 113 16.19 -5.03 20.77
CA VAL A 113 14.87 -4.76 20.17
C VAL A 113 14.39 -3.37 20.57
N PHE A 114 14.08 -2.53 19.57
CA PHE A 114 13.55 -1.19 19.80
C PHE A 114 12.09 -1.27 20.22
N TYR A 115 11.75 -0.39 21.17
CA TYR A 115 10.37 -0.20 21.62
C TYR A 115 10.16 1.21 22.15
N LYS A 116 8.91 1.63 22.24
CA LYS A 116 8.51 2.88 22.86
C LYS A 116 7.78 2.60 24.18
N THR A 117 8.03 3.40 25.20
CA THR A 117 7.21 3.41 26.41
C THR A 117 5.80 3.96 26.08
N PRO A 118 4.80 3.74 26.95
CA PRO A 118 3.47 4.34 26.72
C PRO A 118 3.50 5.86 26.55
N GLU A 119 4.38 6.56 27.26
CA GLU A 119 4.54 8.01 27.14
C GLU A 119 5.17 8.39 25.80
N GLN A 120 6.20 7.69 25.37
CA GLN A 120 6.86 7.92 24.08
C GLN A 120 5.90 7.64 22.92
N ARG A 121 5.04 6.60 23.00
CA ARG A 121 3.99 6.35 22.00
C ARG A 121 2.97 7.49 21.96
N ALA A 122 2.47 7.91 23.12
CA ALA A 122 1.51 9.01 23.19
C ALA A 122 2.07 10.31 22.60
N ASN A 123 3.35 10.58 22.81
CA ASN A 123 4.05 11.72 22.21
C ASN A 123 4.16 11.56 20.68
N TYR A 124 4.54 10.37 20.21
CA TYR A 124 4.68 10.06 18.79
C TYR A 124 3.34 10.16 18.04
N ASP A 125 2.24 9.80 18.68
CA ASP A 125 0.89 9.90 18.12
C ASP A 125 0.29 11.32 18.20
N ASN A 126 0.90 12.20 18.99
CA ASN A 126 0.46 13.58 19.14
C ASN A 126 1.09 14.47 18.09
N GLN A 127 0.33 14.83 17.05
CA GLN A 127 0.81 15.65 15.94
C GLN A 127 1.34 17.02 16.37
N ASP A 128 0.75 17.63 17.40
CA ASP A 128 1.24 18.91 17.93
C ASP A 128 2.60 18.74 18.61
N TRP A 129 2.76 17.66 19.37
CA TRP A 129 4.03 17.34 20.02
C TRP A 129 5.11 17.02 18.96
N VAL A 130 4.78 16.21 17.96
CA VAL A 130 5.68 15.88 16.84
C VAL A 130 6.13 17.13 16.10
N THR A 131 5.20 18.05 15.82
CA THR A 131 5.52 19.32 15.15
C THR A 131 6.45 20.23 15.96
N GLN A 132 6.35 20.19 17.29
CA GLN A 132 7.14 21.04 18.17
C GLN A 132 8.52 20.45 18.52
N ASN A 133 8.64 19.14 18.57
CA ASN A 133 9.82 18.45 19.11
C ASN A 133 10.59 17.63 18.07
N LEU A 134 9.93 17.17 17.02
CA LEU A 134 10.55 16.41 15.94
C LEU A 134 10.51 17.20 14.64
N VAL A 135 11.34 16.81 13.71
CA VAL A 135 11.30 17.38 12.36
C VAL A 135 10.12 16.79 11.62
N ASN A 136 9.00 17.50 11.66
CA ASN A 136 7.84 17.14 10.86
C ASN A 136 7.89 17.93 9.58
N ALA A 137 7.87 17.34 8.44
CA ALA A 137 7.57 18.10 7.27
C ALA A 137 7.99 17.50 5.92
N ALA A 138 8.36 18.42 5.03
CA ALA A 138 8.72 18.13 3.64
C ALA A 138 9.76 17.02 3.48
N TYR A 139 10.55 16.74 4.50
CA TYR A 139 11.51 15.63 4.44
C TYR A 139 10.83 14.24 4.39
N ALA A 140 9.53 14.15 4.63
CA ALA A 140 8.77 12.94 4.35
C ALA A 140 8.89 12.47 2.89
N TYR A 141 9.15 13.40 1.97
CA TYR A 141 9.38 13.14 0.56
C TYR A 141 10.85 12.83 0.22
N PHE A 142 11.75 12.98 1.18
CA PHE A 142 13.15 12.61 0.96
C PHE A 142 13.31 11.09 0.87
N PRO A 143 14.34 10.62 0.16
CA PRO A 143 14.64 9.20 0.03
C PRO A 143 14.68 8.52 1.40
N HIS A 144 14.09 7.35 1.46
CA HIS A 144 14.07 6.48 2.63
C HIS A 144 13.88 5.04 2.15
N PHE A 145 14.13 4.09 3.03
CA PHE A 145 13.79 2.70 2.79
C PHE A 145 12.84 2.19 3.86
N GLU A 146 12.08 1.20 3.50
CA GLU A 146 11.22 0.42 4.41
C GLU A 146 11.84 -0.95 4.64
N GLY A 147 11.32 -1.66 5.64
CA GLY A 147 11.78 -3.00 5.95
C GLY A 147 12.66 -3.03 7.19
N GLN A 148 13.58 -4.00 7.22
CA GLN A 148 14.41 -4.27 8.38
C GLN A 148 15.73 -3.49 8.34
N LEU A 149 16.19 -3.01 9.50
CA LEU A 149 17.51 -2.43 9.63
C LEU A 149 18.61 -3.50 9.45
N ALA A 150 19.84 -3.06 9.21
CA ALA A 150 20.98 -3.95 8.99
C ALA A 150 21.33 -4.82 10.22
N ASP A 151 20.80 -4.50 11.40
CA ASP A 151 20.95 -5.30 12.62
C ASP A 151 20.16 -6.62 12.55
N GLY A 152 19.26 -6.78 11.58
CA GLY A 152 18.45 -7.96 11.40
C GLY A 152 17.37 -8.16 12.49
N VAL A 153 17.16 -7.17 13.33
CA VAL A 153 16.27 -7.24 14.51
C VAL A 153 15.16 -6.19 14.41
N ASN A 154 15.53 -4.97 14.06
CA ASN A 154 14.63 -3.83 14.12
C ASN A 154 14.09 -3.42 12.74
N ALA A 155 12.83 -3.04 12.70
CA ALA A 155 12.26 -2.40 11.53
C ALA A 155 12.74 -0.94 11.43
N ALA A 156 12.88 -0.43 10.20
CA ALA A 156 13.23 0.97 9.98
C ALA A 156 12.16 1.92 10.54
N ASP A 157 10.88 1.58 10.39
CA ASP A 157 9.74 2.33 10.92
C ASP A 157 9.11 1.58 12.11
N PRO A 158 8.85 2.25 13.26
CA PRO A 158 8.14 1.66 14.40
C PRO A 158 6.83 0.96 14.04
N LYS A 159 6.11 1.48 13.04
CA LYS A 159 4.83 0.89 12.57
C LYS A 159 5.00 -0.51 11.98
N ASN A 160 6.20 -0.85 11.52
CA ASN A 160 6.53 -2.16 10.97
C ASN A 160 7.21 -3.08 12.00
N GLN A 161 7.47 -2.58 13.22
CA GLN A 161 8.02 -3.36 14.31
C GLN A 161 6.87 -4.14 14.99
N PRO A 162 6.90 -5.49 15.02
CA PRO A 162 5.73 -6.28 15.44
C PRO A 162 5.16 -5.92 16.82
N ASN A 163 6.03 -5.66 17.81
CA ASN A 163 5.60 -5.25 19.15
C ASN A 163 4.99 -3.84 19.17
N GLU A 164 5.54 -2.87 18.42
CA GLU A 164 4.99 -1.52 18.34
C GLU A 164 3.71 -1.51 17.51
N PHE A 165 3.67 -2.24 16.38
CA PHE A 165 2.47 -2.40 15.59
C PHE A 165 1.27 -2.86 16.44
N TYR A 166 1.46 -3.94 17.23
CA TYR A 166 0.40 -4.47 18.07
C TYR A 166 -0.10 -3.46 19.10
N GLU A 167 0.81 -2.67 19.69
CA GLU A 167 0.43 -1.66 20.69
C GLU A 167 -0.41 -0.52 20.11
N LEU A 168 -0.21 -0.19 18.84
CA LEU A 168 -0.96 0.87 18.13
C LEU A 168 -2.36 0.44 17.68
N LEU A 169 -2.67 -0.86 17.70
CA LEU A 169 -3.96 -1.38 17.24
C LEU A 169 -5.14 -0.96 18.12
N TYR A 170 -6.28 -0.74 17.49
CA TYR A 170 -7.54 -0.57 18.20
C TYR A 170 -7.96 -1.85 18.93
N PRO A 171 -8.77 -1.76 20.01
CA PRO A 171 -9.19 -2.94 20.77
C PRO A 171 -9.84 -4.03 19.92
N VAL A 172 -10.64 -3.69 18.92
CA VAL A 172 -11.27 -4.65 18.01
C VAL A 172 -10.27 -5.37 17.11
N GLU A 173 -9.20 -4.70 16.74
CA GLU A 173 -8.11 -5.29 15.95
C GLU A 173 -7.30 -6.27 16.79
N LYS A 174 -6.99 -5.90 18.05
CA LYS A 174 -6.33 -6.80 19.02
C LYS A 174 -7.18 -8.03 19.27
N GLU A 175 -8.49 -7.86 19.52
CA GLU A 175 -9.43 -8.96 19.71
C GLU A 175 -9.44 -9.93 18.51
N LEU A 176 -9.43 -9.38 17.28
CA LEU A 176 -9.34 -10.19 16.07
C LEU A 176 -8.03 -10.99 16.02
N LEU A 177 -6.90 -10.33 16.14
CA LEU A 177 -5.58 -10.98 16.04
C LEU A 177 -5.39 -12.02 17.15
N ASP A 178 -5.76 -11.70 18.38
CA ASP A 178 -5.69 -12.62 19.52
C ASP A 178 -6.58 -13.86 19.31
N GLY A 179 -7.77 -13.66 18.72
CA GLY A 179 -8.69 -14.75 18.37
C GLY A 179 -8.09 -15.77 17.40
N TYR A 180 -7.19 -15.32 16.51
CA TYR A 180 -6.45 -16.19 15.58
C TYR A 180 -5.06 -16.58 16.08
N GLY A 181 -4.59 -16.02 17.17
CA GLY A 181 -3.22 -16.23 17.68
C GLY A 181 -2.15 -15.51 16.84
N TYR A 182 -2.53 -14.46 16.14
CA TYR A 182 -1.67 -13.67 15.26
C TYR A 182 -1.13 -12.42 15.97
N LYS A 183 -0.07 -11.85 15.43
CA LYS A 183 0.55 -10.60 15.92
C LYS A 183 0.40 -9.46 14.94
N THR A 184 0.30 -9.78 13.66
CA THR A 184 0.14 -8.81 12.59
C THR A 184 -0.92 -9.29 11.60
N PHE A 185 -1.46 -8.37 10.80
CA PHE A 185 -2.38 -8.76 9.72
C PHE A 185 -1.68 -9.52 8.58
N LEU A 186 -0.35 -9.48 8.51
CA LEU A 186 0.42 -10.26 7.55
C LEU A 186 0.34 -11.77 7.84
N ASP A 187 0.06 -12.15 9.09
CA ASP A 187 -0.10 -13.56 9.48
C ASP A 187 -1.32 -14.24 8.81
N PHE A 188 -2.25 -13.46 8.26
CA PHE A 188 -3.35 -13.97 7.44
C PHE A 188 -2.94 -14.29 6.01
N LEU A 189 -1.83 -13.73 5.52
CA LEU A 189 -1.40 -13.86 4.14
C LEU A 189 -0.54 -15.11 3.95
N SER A 190 -0.51 -15.61 2.71
CA SER A 190 0.47 -16.63 2.37
C SER A 190 1.88 -16.03 2.41
N SER A 191 2.85 -16.83 2.87
CA SER A 191 4.27 -16.44 2.89
C SER A 191 4.92 -16.41 1.50
N ASP A 192 4.19 -16.80 0.46
CA ASP A 192 4.72 -16.91 -0.89
C ASP A 192 4.65 -15.56 -1.60
N GLU A 193 5.77 -14.90 -1.72
CA GLU A 193 5.90 -13.74 -2.59
C GLU A 193 5.94 -14.18 -4.06
N PRO A 194 5.20 -13.49 -4.96
CA PRO A 194 5.39 -13.67 -6.39
C PRO A 194 6.83 -13.32 -6.76
N ASN A 195 7.59 -14.29 -7.22
CA ASN A 195 8.99 -14.09 -7.62
C ASN A 195 9.17 -14.24 -9.13
N GLU A 196 8.18 -13.85 -9.88
CA GLU A 196 8.22 -13.87 -11.33
C GLU A 196 8.99 -12.66 -11.86
N PRO A 197 9.99 -12.83 -12.71
CA PRO A 197 10.82 -11.73 -13.23
C PRO A 197 10.03 -10.64 -13.96
N TRP A 198 8.85 -10.96 -14.47
CA TRP A 198 7.97 -10.03 -15.17
C TRP A 198 7.08 -9.21 -14.24
N TYR A 199 6.93 -9.59 -12.99
CA TYR A 199 6.07 -8.88 -12.04
C TYR A 199 6.83 -7.69 -11.38
N PRO A 200 6.13 -6.59 -11.02
CA PRO A 200 4.76 -6.24 -11.38
C PRO A 200 4.64 -5.59 -12.76
N MET A 201 3.50 -5.79 -13.42
CA MET A 201 3.22 -5.21 -14.75
C MET A 201 2.46 -3.88 -14.68
N TRP A 202 1.82 -3.56 -13.55
CA TRP A 202 1.00 -2.34 -13.42
C TRP A 202 1.82 -1.05 -13.60
N SER A 203 3.07 -1.01 -13.14
CA SER A 203 3.96 0.14 -13.33
C SER A 203 4.22 0.41 -14.82
N TYR A 204 4.37 -0.64 -15.61
CA TYR A 204 4.53 -0.54 -17.06
C TYR A 204 3.24 -0.07 -17.73
N THR A 205 2.11 -0.70 -17.44
CA THR A 205 0.84 -0.30 -18.05
C THR A 205 0.42 1.12 -17.68
N ASN A 206 0.89 1.66 -16.56
CA ASN A 206 0.61 3.05 -16.17
C ASN A 206 1.34 4.09 -17.05
N THR A 207 2.35 3.68 -17.81
CA THR A 207 3.01 4.54 -18.79
C THR A 207 2.27 4.61 -20.14
N TRP A 208 1.28 3.76 -20.36
CA TRP A 208 0.54 3.68 -21.60
C TRP A 208 -0.40 4.87 -21.79
N ASN A 209 -0.38 5.43 -22.98
CA ASN A 209 -1.30 6.49 -23.39
C ASN A 209 -2.21 5.98 -24.51
N SER A 210 -3.30 6.70 -24.78
CA SER A 210 -4.32 6.31 -25.76
C SER A 210 -3.90 6.54 -27.23
N ASP A 211 -2.67 6.99 -27.48
CA ASP A 211 -2.16 7.20 -28.85
C ASP A 211 -1.69 5.88 -29.48
N THR A 212 -1.62 4.82 -28.68
CA THR A 212 -1.28 3.47 -29.11
C THR A 212 -2.51 2.54 -29.03
N ASP A 213 -2.55 1.48 -29.85
CA ASP A 213 -3.67 0.55 -29.87
C ASP A 213 -3.88 -0.12 -28.51
N TYR A 214 -2.81 -0.56 -27.86
CA TYR A 214 -2.86 -1.16 -26.52
C TYR A 214 -3.26 -0.14 -25.43
N GLY A 215 -2.85 1.12 -25.57
CA GLY A 215 -3.25 2.18 -24.65
C GLY A 215 -4.72 2.59 -24.83
N ALA A 216 -5.20 2.65 -26.06
CA ALA A 216 -6.60 2.83 -26.38
C ALA A 216 -7.45 1.66 -25.85
N ALA A 217 -6.99 0.42 -26.02
CA ALA A 217 -7.63 -0.77 -25.45
C ALA A 217 -7.73 -0.67 -23.91
N LYS A 218 -6.65 -0.29 -23.22
CA LYS A 218 -6.66 -0.05 -21.76
C LYS A 218 -7.69 1.00 -21.34
N ALA A 219 -7.74 2.12 -22.06
CA ALA A 219 -8.70 3.18 -21.78
C ALA A 219 -10.16 2.68 -21.95
N LYS A 220 -10.43 1.95 -23.01
CA LYS A 220 -11.74 1.36 -23.27
C LYS A 220 -12.12 0.29 -22.24
N ILE A 221 -11.20 -0.55 -21.81
CA ILE A 221 -11.41 -1.48 -20.69
C ILE A 221 -11.86 -0.74 -19.44
N THR A 222 -11.18 0.36 -19.11
CA THR A 222 -11.50 1.17 -17.93
C THR A 222 -12.88 1.81 -18.04
N GLU A 223 -13.22 2.38 -19.19
CA GLU A 223 -14.53 2.96 -19.48
C GLU A 223 -15.65 1.92 -19.28
N LEU A 224 -15.54 0.78 -19.92
CA LEU A 224 -16.55 -0.29 -19.84
C LEU A 224 -16.69 -0.84 -18.43
N LYS A 225 -15.59 -1.01 -17.70
CA LYS A 225 -15.65 -1.43 -16.30
C LYS A 225 -16.42 -0.43 -15.43
N HIS A 226 -16.19 0.85 -15.59
CA HIS A 226 -16.89 1.88 -14.83
C HIS A 226 -18.39 1.97 -15.19
N GLU A 227 -18.76 1.62 -16.41
CA GLU A 227 -20.14 1.61 -16.83
C GLU A 227 -20.88 0.33 -16.39
N TRP A 228 -20.30 -0.85 -16.65
CA TRP A 228 -21.00 -2.12 -16.58
C TRP A 228 -20.90 -2.82 -15.22
N LEU A 229 -19.76 -2.73 -14.52
CA LEU A 229 -19.63 -3.40 -13.23
C LEU A 229 -20.62 -2.87 -12.18
N PRO A 230 -20.86 -1.55 -12.06
CA PRO A 230 -21.89 -1.07 -11.15
C PRO A 230 -23.30 -1.56 -11.53
N LYS A 231 -23.62 -1.68 -12.84
CA LYS A 231 -24.91 -2.22 -13.29
C LYS A 231 -25.06 -3.68 -12.87
N ALA A 232 -24.03 -4.50 -13.07
CA ALA A 232 -24.02 -5.90 -12.68
C ALA A 232 -24.11 -6.07 -11.16
N MET A 233 -23.36 -5.28 -10.39
CA MET A 233 -23.37 -5.34 -8.92
C MET A 233 -24.69 -4.89 -8.30
N MET A 234 -25.45 -4.03 -8.97
CA MET A 234 -26.75 -3.54 -8.50
C MET A 234 -27.94 -4.31 -9.09
N ALA A 235 -27.67 -5.27 -9.95
CA ALA A 235 -28.71 -6.09 -10.59
C ALA A 235 -29.39 -7.01 -9.57
N SER A 236 -30.66 -7.31 -9.81
CA SER A 236 -31.32 -8.42 -9.13
C SER A 236 -30.83 -9.75 -9.69
N GLU A 237 -31.04 -10.83 -8.95
CA GLU A 237 -30.57 -12.18 -9.35
C GLU A 237 -31.05 -12.58 -10.74
N ASP A 238 -32.29 -12.25 -11.08
CA ASP A 238 -32.89 -12.54 -12.41
C ASP A 238 -32.37 -11.66 -13.55
N GLN A 239 -31.72 -10.56 -13.25
CA GLN A 239 -31.18 -9.61 -14.24
C GLN A 239 -29.68 -9.74 -14.45
N PHE A 240 -28.96 -10.30 -13.48
CA PHE A 240 -27.50 -10.33 -13.47
C PHE A 240 -26.93 -10.98 -14.74
N ASP A 241 -27.40 -12.17 -15.08
CA ASP A 241 -26.87 -12.93 -16.22
C ASP A 241 -27.02 -12.17 -17.54
N SER A 242 -28.17 -11.53 -17.78
CA SER A 242 -28.39 -10.76 -18.99
C SER A 242 -27.49 -9.53 -19.10
N ILE A 243 -27.27 -8.82 -17.98
CA ILE A 243 -26.38 -7.66 -17.92
C ILE A 243 -24.92 -8.10 -18.12
N TRP A 244 -24.54 -9.22 -17.52
CA TRP A 244 -23.20 -9.78 -17.66
C TRP A 244 -22.89 -10.25 -19.08
N GLU A 245 -23.83 -10.90 -19.75
CA GLU A 245 -23.71 -11.31 -21.15
C GLU A 245 -23.57 -10.09 -22.07
N GLU A 246 -24.41 -9.07 -21.89
CA GLU A 246 -24.33 -7.83 -22.66
C GLU A 246 -22.99 -7.12 -22.46
N TYR A 247 -22.48 -7.04 -21.21
CA TYR A 247 -21.15 -6.52 -20.93
C TYR A 247 -20.07 -7.27 -21.69
N GLN A 248 -20.11 -8.59 -21.68
CA GLN A 248 -19.14 -9.42 -22.42
C GLN A 248 -19.21 -9.20 -23.93
N GLU A 249 -20.40 -9.06 -24.50
CA GLU A 249 -20.58 -8.77 -25.92
C GLU A 249 -20.00 -7.42 -26.32
N VAL A 250 -20.32 -6.37 -25.54
CA VAL A 250 -19.77 -5.03 -25.75
C VAL A 250 -18.25 -5.03 -25.61
N TYR A 251 -17.72 -5.71 -24.59
CA TYR A 251 -16.29 -5.84 -24.37
C TYR A 251 -15.57 -6.48 -25.56
N ARG A 252 -16.07 -7.61 -26.08
CA ARG A 252 -15.48 -8.29 -27.26
C ARG A 252 -15.55 -7.45 -28.54
N ARG A 253 -16.56 -6.60 -28.67
CA ARG A 253 -16.75 -5.75 -29.84
C ARG A 253 -15.87 -4.50 -29.81
N GLU A 254 -15.66 -3.92 -28.65
CA GLU A 254 -15.09 -2.58 -28.50
C GLU A 254 -13.67 -2.53 -27.98
N VAL A 255 -13.18 -3.64 -27.41
CA VAL A 255 -11.81 -3.72 -26.88
C VAL A 255 -10.91 -4.52 -27.81
N ASP A 256 -9.82 -3.92 -28.25
CA ASP A 256 -8.73 -4.64 -28.92
C ASP A 256 -7.89 -5.40 -27.86
N VAL A 257 -8.40 -6.58 -27.49
CA VAL A 257 -7.77 -7.44 -26.48
C VAL A 257 -6.43 -7.97 -26.96
N ASP A 258 -6.31 -8.23 -28.26
CA ASP A 258 -5.07 -8.78 -28.83
C ASP A 258 -3.95 -7.75 -28.74
N ALA A 259 -4.17 -6.49 -29.12
CA ALA A 259 -3.18 -5.42 -28.95
C ALA A 259 -2.76 -5.25 -27.50
N TYR A 260 -3.71 -5.32 -26.55
CA TYR A 260 -3.42 -5.22 -25.12
C TYR A 260 -2.54 -6.37 -24.62
N LEU A 261 -2.88 -7.62 -24.98
CA LEU A 261 -2.17 -8.82 -24.52
C LEU A 261 -0.81 -8.99 -25.21
N ASP A 262 -0.70 -8.64 -26.48
CA ASP A 262 0.55 -8.74 -27.23
C ASP A 262 1.62 -7.82 -26.63
N GLU A 263 1.26 -6.58 -26.30
CA GLU A 263 2.20 -5.65 -25.66
C GLU A 263 2.61 -6.11 -24.26
N LEU A 264 1.67 -6.57 -23.42
CA LEU A 264 1.99 -7.16 -22.12
C LEU A 264 2.92 -8.37 -22.25
N THR A 265 2.64 -9.23 -23.22
CA THR A 265 3.43 -10.43 -23.46
C THR A 265 4.85 -10.10 -23.92
N ALA A 266 4.99 -9.10 -24.78
CA ALA A 266 6.29 -8.62 -25.24
C ALA A 266 7.12 -8.11 -24.09
N GLU A 267 6.55 -7.28 -23.24
CA GLU A 267 7.27 -6.74 -22.05
C GLU A 267 7.58 -7.85 -21.03
N ALA A 268 6.66 -8.77 -20.76
CA ALA A 268 6.93 -9.91 -19.88
C ALA A 268 8.11 -10.75 -20.38
N ARG A 269 8.16 -11.06 -21.70
CA ARG A 269 9.28 -11.77 -22.31
C ARG A 269 10.58 -11.00 -22.19
N ARG A 270 10.56 -9.70 -22.44
CA ARG A 270 11.74 -8.83 -22.29
C ARG A 270 12.29 -8.88 -20.86
N ARG A 271 11.44 -8.78 -19.85
CA ARG A 271 11.85 -8.84 -18.44
C ARG A 271 12.44 -10.20 -18.08
N VAL A 272 11.82 -11.27 -18.54
CA VAL A 272 12.34 -12.63 -18.34
C VAL A 272 13.71 -12.82 -18.99
N ALA A 273 13.90 -12.34 -20.22
CA ALA A 273 15.19 -12.38 -20.93
C ALA A 273 16.27 -11.63 -20.16
N VAL A 274 15.99 -10.40 -19.72
CA VAL A 274 16.91 -9.60 -18.90
C VAL A 274 17.28 -10.32 -17.60
N ALA A 275 16.33 -10.94 -16.92
CA ALA A 275 16.58 -11.67 -15.68
C ALA A 275 17.45 -12.92 -15.91
N ARG A 276 17.45 -13.48 -17.11
CA ARG A 276 18.29 -14.62 -17.53
C ARG A 276 19.66 -14.20 -18.08
N GLY A 277 19.90 -12.90 -18.27
CA GLY A 277 21.13 -12.37 -18.88
C GLY A 277 21.17 -12.55 -20.40
N GLU A 278 20.02 -12.62 -21.06
CA GLU A 278 19.84 -12.73 -22.51
C GLU A 278 19.67 -11.35 -23.17
#